data_29708c21b62f60ea76f8cd6e9ebdb57b
#
_entry.id   29708c21b62f60ea76f8cd6e9ebdb57b
#
_cell.length_a   1.000
_cell.length_b   1.000
_cell.length_c   1.000
_cell.angle_alpha   90.00
_cell.angle_beta   90.00
_cell.angle_gamma   90.00
#
_symmetry.space_group_name_H-M   'P 1'
#
loop_
_entity.id
_entity.type
_entity.pdbx_description
1 polymer ?
#
loop_
_entity_poly.entity_id
_entity_poly.type
_entity_poly.pdbx_seq_one_letter_code
_entity_poly.pdbx_strand_id
1 'polypeptide(L)'
;EASAYYAAGTAQVHIDADVAHALVQYVTATGDVGFLVRDGLAILVETARLYADLGFWRSNGERSFHIHGVTGPDEYTTVVNNNLFTNVMARYNLEQAVSWVRWAQEQEPEAYARLAQKLSLTEGEVTEWAACAEGMHIPFDEGLQIHPQDDFFLDREVWDLSRTPEDLRPLLLHYHPLVIYRFQVLKQADVVLALFL
;
A
#
# COMPACT_ATOMS: atom_id res chain seq x y z
N GLU A 1 -9.59 -2.37 16.10
CA GLU A 1 -9.25 -0.95 16.41
C GLU A 1 -7.86 -0.86 17.01
N ALA A 2 -7.03 0.06 16.52
CA ALA A 2 -5.79 0.40 17.19
C ALA A 2 -6.11 0.98 18.58
N SER A 3 -5.29 0.64 19.56
CA SER A 3 -5.49 1.15 20.91
C SER A 3 -5.36 2.68 20.94
N ALA A 4 -5.97 3.34 21.93
CA ALA A 4 -5.79 4.77 22.17
C ALA A 4 -4.29 5.13 22.39
N TYR A 5 -3.49 4.15 22.81
CA TYR A 5 -2.04 4.30 22.99
C TYR A 5 -1.28 4.29 21.66
N TYR A 6 -1.79 3.57 20.64
CA TYR A 6 -1.15 3.45 19.32
C TYR A 6 -2.16 3.71 18.21
N ALA A 7 -2.72 4.90 18.19
CA ALA A 7 -3.74 5.31 17.21
C ALA A 7 -3.24 5.24 15.75
N ALA A 8 -1.93 5.44 15.54
CA ALA A 8 -1.31 5.36 14.23
C ALA A 8 -1.39 3.97 13.57
N GLY A 9 -1.60 2.90 14.35
CA GLY A 9 -1.83 1.56 13.80
C GLY A 9 -3.11 1.44 12.95
N THR A 10 -4.06 2.37 13.07
CA THR A 10 -5.24 2.42 12.20
C THR A 10 -4.93 2.92 10.79
N ALA A 11 -3.75 3.52 10.57
CA ALA A 11 -3.31 4.05 9.28
C ALA A 11 -2.48 3.04 8.46
N GLN A 12 -2.35 1.79 8.91
CA GLN A 12 -1.63 0.71 8.23
C GLN A 12 -2.48 0.07 7.12
N VAL A 13 -2.89 0.87 6.17
CA VAL A 13 -3.79 0.45 5.07
C VAL A 13 -3.12 -0.47 4.06
N HIS A 14 -1.78 -0.57 4.05
CA HIS A 14 -1.05 -1.49 3.18
C HIS A 14 -1.46 -2.95 3.40
N ILE A 15 -1.97 -3.30 4.59
CA ILE A 15 -2.39 -4.67 4.95
C ILE A 15 -3.42 -5.22 3.96
N ASP A 16 -4.32 -4.40 3.46
CA ASP A 16 -5.31 -4.84 2.46
C ASP A 16 -4.64 -5.27 1.15
N ALA A 17 -3.60 -4.56 0.71
CA ALA A 17 -2.83 -4.93 -0.46
C ALA A 17 -1.91 -6.14 -0.20
N ASP A 18 -1.41 -6.31 1.03
CA ASP A 18 -0.65 -7.51 1.43
C ASP A 18 -1.53 -8.76 1.32
N VAL A 19 -2.80 -8.67 1.72
CA VAL A 19 -3.80 -9.75 1.55
C VAL A 19 -4.06 -10.02 0.07
N ALA A 20 -4.25 -8.97 -0.75
CA ALA A 20 -4.43 -9.11 -2.18
C ALA A 20 -3.21 -9.77 -2.85
N HIS A 21 -1.99 -9.37 -2.45
CA HIS A 21 -0.75 -10.00 -2.93
C HIS A 21 -0.69 -11.48 -2.57
N ALA A 22 -0.95 -11.85 -1.32
CA ALA A 22 -0.96 -13.24 -0.87
C ALA A 22 -2.00 -14.08 -1.63
N LEU A 23 -3.18 -13.52 -1.89
CA LEU A 23 -4.24 -14.15 -2.70
C LEU A 23 -3.75 -14.42 -4.12
N VAL A 24 -3.18 -13.41 -4.80
CA VAL A 24 -2.69 -13.55 -6.17
C VAL A 24 -1.55 -14.58 -6.23
N GLN A 25 -0.62 -14.55 -5.27
CA GLN A 25 0.45 -15.56 -5.18
C GLN A 25 -0.10 -16.98 -5.03
N TYR A 26 -1.11 -17.15 -4.16
CA TYR A 26 -1.76 -18.44 -3.97
C TYR A 26 -2.39 -18.95 -5.27
N VAL A 27 -3.20 -18.13 -5.93
CA VAL A 27 -3.87 -18.51 -7.19
C VAL A 27 -2.86 -18.81 -8.30
N THR A 28 -1.80 -17.99 -8.39
CA THR A 28 -0.74 -18.19 -9.39
C THR A 28 0.03 -19.50 -9.16
N ALA A 29 0.33 -19.82 -7.90
CA ALA A 29 1.08 -21.02 -7.55
C ALA A 29 0.27 -22.31 -7.65
N THR A 30 -1.03 -22.26 -7.36
CA THR A 30 -1.89 -23.46 -7.27
C THR A 30 -2.78 -23.67 -8.50
N GLY A 31 -3.07 -22.61 -9.24
CA GLY A 31 -4.08 -22.63 -10.31
C GLY A 31 -5.51 -22.78 -9.78
N ASP A 32 -5.78 -22.47 -8.50
CA ASP A 32 -7.10 -22.61 -7.88
C ASP A 32 -8.07 -21.51 -8.35
N VAL A 33 -8.53 -21.64 -9.59
CA VAL A 33 -9.55 -20.78 -10.18
C VAL A 33 -10.87 -20.84 -9.41
N GLY A 34 -11.20 -21.99 -8.83
CA GLY A 34 -12.41 -22.15 -8.01
C GLY A 34 -12.44 -21.23 -6.81
N PHE A 35 -11.33 -21.09 -6.10
CA PHE A 35 -11.16 -20.12 -5.01
C PHE A 35 -11.23 -18.68 -5.52
N LEU A 36 -10.49 -18.38 -6.61
CA LEU A 36 -10.48 -17.03 -7.19
C LEU A 36 -11.91 -16.55 -7.49
N VAL A 37 -12.69 -17.35 -8.19
CA VAL A 37 -14.05 -16.99 -8.65
C VAL A 37 -15.04 -16.90 -7.47
N ARG A 38 -14.91 -17.78 -6.47
CA ARG A 38 -15.84 -17.86 -5.34
C ARG A 38 -15.62 -16.70 -4.36
N ASP A 39 -14.36 -16.41 -4.03
CA ASP A 39 -13.99 -15.53 -2.91
C ASP A 39 -12.97 -14.45 -3.35
N GLY A 40 -11.95 -14.84 -4.12
CA GLY A 40 -10.79 -14.01 -4.42
C GLY A 40 -11.12 -12.72 -5.18
N LEU A 41 -11.96 -12.81 -6.22
CA LEU A 41 -12.36 -11.62 -6.99
C LEU A 41 -13.09 -10.58 -6.15
N ALA A 42 -13.93 -11.02 -5.21
CA ALA A 42 -14.62 -10.08 -4.32
C ALA A 42 -13.64 -9.32 -3.42
N ILE A 43 -12.62 -10.00 -2.90
CA ILE A 43 -11.54 -9.37 -2.11
C ILE A 43 -10.80 -8.35 -2.96
N LEU A 44 -10.36 -8.71 -4.17
CA LEU A 44 -9.63 -7.80 -5.06
C LEU A 44 -10.46 -6.56 -5.43
N VAL A 45 -11.76 -6.72 -5.69
CA VAL A 45 -12.67 -5.61 -5.98
C VAL A 45 -12.81 -4.66 -4.79
N GLU A 46 -13.05 -5.18 -3.60
CA GLU A 46 -13.27 -4.33 -2.41
C GLU A 46 -11.99 -3.63 -1.96
N THR A 47 -10.84 -4.29 -2.06
CA THR A 47 -9.55 -3.65 -1.76
C THR A 47 -9.16 -2.60 -2.81
N ALA A 48 -9.49 -2.80 -4.08
CA ALA A 48 -9.29 -1.79 -5.12
C ALA A 48 -10.18 -0.55 -4.89
N ARG A 49 -11.44 -0.75 -4.49
CA ARG A 49 -12.34 0.34 -4.07
C ARG A 49 -11.76 1.14 -2.92
N LEU A 50 -11.23 0.45 -1.91
CA LEU A 50 -10.59 1.12 -0.78
C LEU A 50 -9.47 2.05 -1.25
N TYR A 51 -8.56 1.59 -2.11
CA TYR A 51 -7.44 2.42 -2.55
C TYR A 51 -7.84 3.55 -3.50
N ALA A 52 -8.83 3.32 -4.35
CA ALA A 52 -9.37 4.38 -5.22
C ALA A 52 -10.07 5.49 -4.42
N ASP A 53 -10.77 5.14 -3.33
CA ASP A 53 -11.46 6.09 -2.43
C ASP A 53 -10.48 6.77 -1.45
N LEU A 54 -9.49 6.05 -0.96
CA LEU A 54 -8.48 6.57 -0.03
C LEU A 54 -7.54 7.57 -0.69
N GLY A 55 -7.16 7.32 -1.93
CA GLY A 55 -6.26 8.18 -2.69
C GLY A 55 -6.94 9.38 -3.33
N PHE A 56 -6.14 10.28 -3.87
CA PHE A 56 -6.65 11.46 -4.55
C PHE A 56 -5.70 11.93 -5.66
N TRP A 57 -6.28 12.61 -6.65
CA TRP A 57 -5.54 13.19 -7.76
C TRP A 57 -4.99 14.56 -7.41
N ARG A 58 -3.68 14.76 -7.60
CA ARG A 58 -3.06 16.08 -7.60
C ARG A 58 -2.92 16.59 -9.02
N SER A 59 -3.12 17.89 -9.19
CA SER A 59 -3.01 18.60 -10.49
C SER A 59 -2.02 19.76 -10.46
N ASN A 60 -1.29 19.91 -9.35
CA ASN A 60 -0.24 20.91 -9.22
C ASN A 60 1.06 20.36 -9.87
N GLY A 61 1.24 20.62 -11.14
CA GLY A 61 2.27 20.01 -11.96
C GLY A 61 1.73 18.86 -12.82
N GLU A 62 2.47 17.77 -12.94
CA GLU A 62 1.99 16.56 -13.62
C GLU A 62 0.90 15.89 -12.78
N ARG A 63 -0.18 15.47 -13.46
CA ARG A 63 -1.30 14.81 -12.78
C ARG A 63 -0.85 13.46 -12.25
N SER A 64 -0.92 13.26 -10.95
CA SER A 64 -0.54 12.01 -10.27
C SER A 64 -1.50 11.65 -9.14
N PHE A 65 -1.59 10.36 -8.82
CA PHE A 65 -2.47 9.82 -7.78
C PHE A 65 -1.67 9.58 -6.49
N HIS A 66 -2.15 10.07 -5.37
CA HIS A 66 -1.43 10.11 -4.10
C HIS A 66 -2.21 9.45 -2.98
N ILE A 67 -1.49 8.84 -2.02
CA ILE A 67 -2.05 8.34 -0.77
C ILE A 67 -1.33 9.03 0.39
N HIS A 68 -2.08 9.74 1.23
CA HIS A 68 -1.55 10.51 2.35
C HIS A 68 -2.05 10.00 3.70
N GLY A 69 -1.33 10.34 4.77
CA GLY A 69 -1.75 10.08 6.14
C GLY A 69 -1.71 8.60 6.52
N VAL A 70 -0.72 7.86 6.04
CA VAL A 70 -0.58 6.41 6.24
C VAL A 70 0.64 6.04 7.06
N THR A 71 0.64 4.83 7.59
CA THR A 71 1.79 4.19 8.23
C THR A 71 2.15 2.95 7.42
N GLY A 72 3.40 2.85 6.98
CA GLY A 72 3.93 1.66 6.31
C GLY A 72 4.22 0.53 7.30
N PRO A 73 4.88 -0.56 6.85
CA PRO A 73 5.37 -1.62 7.71
C PRO A 73 6.32 -1.13 8.81
N ASP A 74 7.08 -0.08 8.54
CA ASP A 74 7.95 0.56 9.53
C ASP A 74 7.18 1.55 10.42
N GLU A 75 6.99 1.18 11.67
CA GLU A 75 6.27 1.98 12.67
C GLU A 75 7.10 3.16 13.22
N TYR A 76 8.39 3.30 12.83
CA TYR A 76 9.23 4.44 13.19
C TYR A 76 8.93 5.67 12.33
N THR A 77 8.20 5.48 11.21
CA THR A 77 7.68 6.56 10.37
C THR A 77 6.16 6.43 10.28
N THR A 78 5.45 7.25 11.01
CA THR A 78 4.01 7.10 11.22
C THR A 78 3.25 8.33 10.78
N VAL A 79 2.09 8.12 10.13
CA VAL A 79 1.21 9.13 9.53
C VAL A 79 2.00 10.04 8.60
N VAL A 80 2.51 9.41 7.55
CA VAL A 80 3.30 10.04 6.49
C VAL A 80 2.52 10.11 5.17
N ASN A 81 3.03 10.90 4.24
CA ASN A 81 2.47 11.01 2.90
C ASN A 81 3.28 10.19 1.92
N ASN A 82 2.59 9.49 1.02
CA ASN A 82 3.21 8.71 -0.03
C ASN A 82 4.30 7.76 0.50
N ASN A 83 3.94 6.95 1.53
CA ASN A 83 4.84 5.86 1.94
C ASN A 83 5.09 4.95 0.74
N LEU A 84 6.35 4.72 0.40
CA LEU A 84 6.75 3.97 -0.79
C LEU A 84 6.11 2.60 -0.85
N PHE A 85 6.22 1.83 0.25
CA PHE A 85 5.65 0.48 0.31
C PHE A 85 4.14 0.49 0.09
N THR A 86 3.43 1.37 0.80
CA THR A 86 1.97 1.51 0.65
C THR A 86 1.57 1.84 -0.78
N ASN A 87 2.25 2.80 -1.43
CA ASN A 87 1.92 3.21 -2.79
C ASN A 87 2.24 2.11 -3.82
N VAL A 88 3.38 1.42 -3.68
CA VAL A 88 3.73 0.27 -4.55
C VAL A 88 2.70 -0.85 -4.42
N MET A 89 2.32 -1.20 -3.19
CA MET A 89 1.37 -2.27 -2.93
C MET A 89 -0.06 -1.90 -3.33
N ALA A 90 -0.47 -0.65 -3.13
CA ALA A 90 -1.76 -0.14 -3.62
C ALA A 90 -1.83 -0.17 -5.15
N ARG A 91 -0.77 0.26 -5.85
CA ARG A 91 -0.66 0.15 -7.31
C ARG A 91 -0.80 -1.30 -7.77
N TYR A 92 -0.04 -2.20 -7.15
CA TYR A 92 -0.13 -3.64 -7.42
C TYR A 92 -1.56 -4.16 -7.24
N ASN A 93 -2.21 -3.84 -6.12
CA ASN A 93 -3.58 -4.26 -5.85
C ASN A 93 -4.56 -3.79 -6.94
N LEU A 94 -4.50 -2.51 -7.33
CA LEU A 94 -5.33 -1.93 -8.38
C LEU A 94 -5.10 -2.63 -9.73
N GLU A 95 -3.84 -2.87 -10.11
CA GLU A 95 -3.46 -3.59 -11.34
C GLU A 95 -3.98 -5.02 -11.34
N GLN A 96 -3.84 -5.73 -10.22
CA GLN A 96 -4.34 -7.10 -10.10
C GLN A 96 -5.86 -7.18 -10.14
N ALA A 97 -6.56 -6.26 -9.48
CA ALA A 97 -8.01 -6.19 -9.54
C ALA A 97 -8.50 -5.99 -10.99
N VAL A 98 -7.92 -5.05 -11.73
CA VAL A 98 -8.23 -4.82 -13.14
C VAL A 98 -7.96 -6.08 -13.97
N SER A 99 -6.80 -6.69 -13.80
CA SER A 99 -6.39 -7.86 -14.60
C SER A 99 -7.29 -9.06 -14.35
N TRP A 100 -7.56 -9.38 -13.08
CA TRP A 100 -8.38 -10.55 -12.74
C TRP A 100 -9.87 -10.34 -13.00
N VAL A 101 -10.39 -9.13 -12.89
CA VAL A 101 -11.77 -8.80 -13.30
C VAL A 101 -11.93 -8.97 -14.80
N ARG A 102 -11.01 -8.47 -15.62
CA ARG A 102 -11.04 -8.63 -17.08
C ARG A 102 -10.87 -10.09 -17.48
N TRP A 103 -9.96 -10.80 -16.84
CA TRP A 103 -9.82 -12.24 -17.05
C TRP A 103 -11.14 -12.99 -16.77
N ALA A 104 -11.83 -12.65 -15.67
CA ALA A 104 -13.10 -13.28 -15.31
C ALA A 104 -14.22 -12.95 -16.31
N GLN A 105 -14.25 -11.74 -16.87
CA GLN A 105 -15.18 -11.37 -17.95
C GLN A 105 -15.03 -12.28 -19.17
N GLU A 106 -13.81 -12.62 -19.52
CA GLU A 106 -13.49 -13.41 -20.72
C GLU A 106 -13.59 -14.92 -20.50
N GLN A 107 -13.06 -15.42 -19.37
CA GLN A 107 -12.89 -16.84 -19.13
C GLN A 107 -13.99 -17.46 -18.27
N GLU A 108 -14.64 -16.66 -17.40
CA GLU A 108 -15.65 -17.09 -16.43
C GLU A 108 -16.88 -16.16 -16.44
N PRO A 109 -17.52 -15.91 -17.62
CA PRO A 109 -18.52 -14.84 -17.79
C PRO A 109 -19.74 -14.99 -16.86
N GLU A 110 -20.18 -16.21 -16.56
CA GLU A 110 -21.30 -16.42 -15.64
C GLU A 110 -20.94 -16.08 -14.19
N ALA A 111 -19.72 -16.41 -13.78
CA ALA A 111 -19.23 -16.08 -12.46
C ALA A 111 -19.01 -14.58 -12.31
N TYR A 112 -18.43 -13.94 -13.32
CA TYR A 112 -18.31 -12.50 -13.41
C TYR A 112 -19.68 -11.80 -13.32
N ALA A 113 -20.68 -12.24 -14.06
CA ALA A 113 -22.01 -11.65 -14.03
C ALA A 113 -22.64 -11.71 -12.63
N ARG A 114 -22.49 -12.85 -11.93
CA ARG A 114 -22.94 -12.98 -10.53
C ARG A 114 -22.21 -12.04 -9.58
N LEU A 115 -20.88 -11.95 -9.73
CA LEU A 115 -20.05 -11.03 -8.93
C LEU A 115 -20.44 -9.58 -9.18
N ALA A 116 -20.50 -9.17 -10.43
CA ALA A 116 -20.86 -7.81 -10.83
C ALA A 116 -22.22 -7.39 -10.30
N GLN A 117 -23.21 -8.29 -10.38
CA GLN A 117 -24.53 -8.06 -9.79
C GLN A 117 -24.47 -7.94 -8.27
N LYS A 118 -23.76 -8.86 -7.60
CA LYS A 118 -23.64 -8.89 -6.12
C LYS A 118 -22.98 -7.63 -5.57
N LEU A 119 -21.93 -7.16 -6.23
CA LEU A 119 -21.13 -6.02 -5.79
C LEU A 119 -21.52 -4.71 -6.47
N SER A 120 -22.49 -4.74 -7.39
CA SER A 120 -22.84 -3.58 -8.25
C SER A 120 -21.61 -3.01 -8.98
N LEU A 121 -20.72 -3.91 -9.40
CA LEU A 121 -19.48 -3.55 -10.07
C LEU A 121 -19.76 -2.97 -11.45
N THR A 122 -19.13 -1.85 -11.76
CA THR A 122 -19.26 -1.15 -13.03
C THR A 122 -17.96 -1.12 -13.83
N GLU A 123 -18.02 -1.03 -15.13
CA GLU A 123 -16.85 -0.83 -16.00
C GLU A 123 -16.14 0.50 -15.71
N GLY A 124 -16.89 1.50 -15.25
CA GLY A 124 -16.35 2.80 -14.83
C GLY A 124 -15.37 2.66 -13.67
N GLU A 125 -15.68 1.84 -12.66
CA GLU A 125 -14.78 1.57 -11.53
C GLU A 125 -13.49 0.87 -12.01
N VAL A 126 -13.60 -0.14 -12.87
CA VAL A 126 -12.42 -0.87 -13.38
C VAL A 126 -11.51 0.07 -14.18
N THR A 127 -12.10 0.98 -14.95
CA THR A 127 -11.35 2.02 -15.69
C THR A 127 -10.69 3.02 -14.76
N GLU A 128 -11.38 3.44 -13.70
CA GLU A 128 -10.84 4.32 -12.67
C GLU A 128 -9.65 3.67 -11.95
N TRP A 129 -9.75 2.40 -11.56
CA TRP A 129 -8.64 1.69 -10.91
C TRP A 129 -7.41 1.61 -11.80
N ALA A 130 -7.59 1.35 -13.10
CA ALA A 130 -6.48 1.34 -14.05
C ALA A 130 -5.81 2.72 -14.11
N ALA A 131 -6.59 3.80 -14.15
CA ALA A 131 -6.05 5.16 -14.15
C ALA A 131 -5.33 5.50 -12.84
N CYS A 132 -5.89 5.10 -11.68
CA CYS A 132 -5.26 5.31 -10.37
C CYS A 132 -3.92 4.55 -10.27
N ALA A 133 -3.86 3.32 -10.77
CA ALA A 133 -2.62 2.54 -10.80
C ALA A 133 -1.55 3.19 -11.68
N GLU A 134 -1.92 3.59 -12.91
CA GLU A 134 -1.01 4.25 -13.85
C GLU A 134 -0.48 5.59 -13.30
N GLY A 135 -1.35 6.38 -12.64
CA GLY A 135 -1.00 7.67 -12.07
C GLY A 135 -0.38 7.61 -10.68
N MET A 136 -0.21 6.43 -10.08
CA MET A 136 0.27 6.31 -8.69
C MET A 136 1.64 6.95 -8.51
N HIS A 137 1.72 7.90 -7.59
CA HIS A 137 2.97 8.55 -7.23
C HIS A 137 3.87 7.59 -6.47
N ILE A 138 5.04 7.32 -7.05
CA ILE A 138 6.10 6.54 -6.40
C ILE A 138 7.23 7.51 -6.06
N PRO A 139 7.52 7.78 -4.78
CA PRO A 139 8.57 8.71 -4.39
C PRO A 139 9.93 8.32 -4.97
N PHE A 140 10.63 9.28 -5.57
CA PHE A 140 11.98 9.11 -6.10
C PHE A 140 12.77 10.40 -5.95
N ASP A 141 13.99 10.31 -5.42
CA ASP A 141 14.93 11.43 -5.33
C ASP A 141 15.92 11.39 -6.49
N GLU A 142 15.80 12.35 -7.41
CA GLU A 142 16.65 12.43 -8.60
C GLU A 142 18.12 12.76 -8.27
N GLY A 143 18.36 13.48 -7.18
CA GLY A 143 19.72 13.87 -6.78
C GLY A 143 20.53 12.71 -6.23
N LEU A 144 19.88 11.87 -5.42
CA LEU A 144 20.48 10.69 -4.80
C LEU A 144 20.26 9.41 -5.63
N GLN A 145 19.35 9.42 -6.61
CA GLN A 145 18.94 8.25 -7.40
C GLN A 145 18.43 7.09 -6.54
N ILE A 146 17.60 7.41 -5.54
CA ILE A 146 16.99 6.45 -4.62
C ILE A 146 15.50 6.71 -4.44
N HIS A 147 14.78 5.70 -3.97
CA HIS A 147 13.43 5.85 -3.46
C HIS A 147 13.49 6.16 -1.95
N PRO A 148 13.04 7.34 -1.50
CA PRO A 148 12.87 7.59 -0.08
C PRO A 148 11.68 6.80 0.48
N GLN A 149 11.65 6.58 1.80
CA GLN A 149 10.57 5.82 2.44
C GLN A 149 9.21 6.54 2.40
N ASP A 150 9.23 7.87 2.42
CA ASP A 150 8.06 8.75 2.28
C ASP A 150 8.51 10.13 1.75
N ASP A 151 7.55 11.00 1.41
CA ASP A 151 7.80 12.32 0.82
C ASP A 151 8.81 13.19 1.59
N PHE A 152 8.90 13.02 2.90
CA PHE A 152 9.72 13.87 3.78
C PHE A 152 10.79 13.11 4.54
N PHE A 153 11.04 11.85 4.21
CA PHE A 153 12.00 11.02 4.94
C PHE A 153 13.41 11.62 4.94
N LEU A 154 13.86 12.11 3.78
CA LEU A 154 15.20 12.66 3.60
C LEU A 154 15.38 14.07 4.21
N ASP A 155 14.29 14.75 4.55
CA ASP A 155 14.31 16.08 5.18
C ASP A 155 14.51 15.99 6.71
N ARG A 156 14.43 14.77 7.28
CA ARG A 156 14.56 14.56 8.72
C ARG A 156 16.03 14.51 9.14
N GLU A 157 16.28 14.77 10.43
CA GLU A 157 17.60 14.60 11.04
C GLU A 157 18.02 13.11 11.07
N VAL A 158 19.31 12.84 10.97
CA VAL A 158 19.84 11.47 11.08
C VAL A 158 19.94 11.07 12.55
N TRP A 159 19.39 9.93 12.92
CA TRP A 159 19.55 9.37 14.26
C TRP A 159 20.94 8.75 14.40
N ASP A 160 21.75 9.24 15.34
CA ASP A 160 23.08 8.68 15.63
C ASP A 160 22.97 7.41 16.48
N LEU A 161 22.85 6.28 15.82
CA LEU A 161 22.82 4.98 16.48
C LEU A 161 24.12 4.62 17.21
N SER A 162 25.26 5.22 16.84
CA SER A 162 26.55 4.95 17.48
C SER A 162 26.60 5.52 18.91
N ARG A 163 25.80 6.56 19.16
CA ARG A 163 25.66 7.22 20.46
C ARG A 163 24.47 6.73 21.28
N THR A 164 23.68 5.81 20.73
CA THR A 164 22.52 5.23 21.43
C THR A 164 22.95 3.96 22.16
N PRO A 165 22.87 3.91 23.50
CA PRO A 165 23.17 2.72 24.29
C PRO A 165 22.36 1.51 23.82
N GLU A 166 22.96 0.32 23.87
CA GLU A 166 22.30 -0.92 23.41
C GLU A 166 21.07 -1.28 24.25
N ASP A 167 21.10 -1.00 25.53
CA ASP A 167 19.98 -1.20 26.47
C ASP A 167 18.78 -0.27 26.22
N LEU A 168 18.96 0.75 25.38
CA LEU A 168 17.87 1.63 24.91
C LEU A 168 17.33 1.23 23.52
N ARG A 169 17.54 -0.01 23.11
CA ARG A 169 16.98 -0.57 21.87
C ARG A 169 16.03 -1.73 22.20
N PRO A 170 14.92 -1.90 21.48
CA PRO A 170 14.42 -1.05 20.38
C PRO A 170 13.89 0.32 20.85
N LEU A 171 14.06 1.34 20.00
CA LEU A 171 13.82 2.75 20.36
C LEU A 171 12.41 3.03 20.89
N LEU A 172 11.38 2.39 20.33
CA LEU A 172 9.98 2.58 20.75
C LEU A 172 9.68 2.19 22.21
N LEU A 173 10.53 1.37 22.83
CA LEU A 173 10.37 1.00 24.23
C LEU A 173 10.95 2.05 25.19
N HIS A 174 11.81 2.95 24.70
CA HIS A 174 12.60 3.86 25.52
C HIS A 174 12.43 5.33 25.16
N TYR A 175 12.02 5.62 23.93
CA TYR A 175 11.80 6.98 23.46
C TYR A 175 10.34 7.18 23.06
N HIS A 176 9.83 8.38 23.33
CA HIS A 176 8.48 8.72 22.91
C HIS A 176 8.39 8.72 21.38
N PRO A 177 7.35 8.12 20.77
CA PRO A 177 7.20 8.04 19.31
C PRO A 177 7.40 9.37 18.58
N LEU A 178 6.87 10.47 19.10
CA LEU A 178 7.05 11.82 18.53
C LEU A 178 8.51 12.29 18.47
N VAL A 179 9.41 11.70 19.25
CA VAL A 179 10.85 11.96 19.13
C VAL A 179 11.41 11.20 17.95
N ILE A 180 11.09 9.89 17.84
CA ILE A 180 11.58 9.01 16.78
C ILE A 180 11.16 9.54 15.39
N TYR A 181 9.92 10.00 15.25
CA TYR A 181 9.36 10.48 13.96
C TYR A 181 10.08 11.69 13.36
N ARG A 182 10.98 12.33 14.09
CA ARG A 182 11.81 13.46 13.60
C ARG A 182 13.06 13.01 12.86
N PHE A 183 13.36 11.72 12.88
CA PHE A 183 14.66 11.21 12.46
C PHE A 183 14.54 10.23 11.26
N GLN A 184 15.63 10.18 10.49
CA GLN A 184 15.89 9.12 9.52
C GLN A 184 16.37 7.89 10.29
N VAL A 185 15.45 7.12 10.83
CA VAL A 185 15.72 5.87 11.54
C VAL A 185 14.64 4.86 11.26
N LEU A 186 15.03 3.64 10.97
CA LEU A 186 14.15 2.56 10.57
C LEU A 186 14.21 1.42 11.57
N LYS A 187 13.05 0.80 11.83
CA LYS A 187 12.91 -0.51 12.46
C LYS A 187 12.81 -1.61 11.40
N GLN A 188 12.10 -1.31 10.32
CA GLN A 188 11.86 -2.20 9.19
C GLN A 188 12.22 -1.50 7.88
N ALA A 189 12.72 -2.27 6.91
CA ALA A 189 13.24 -1.72 5.66
C ALA A 189 12.15 -1.72 4.57
N ASP A 190 11.15 -0.85 4.68
CA ASP A 190 10.02 -0.73 3.76
C ASP A 190 10.44 -0.61 2.30
N VAL A 191 11.48 0.20 2.03
CA VAL A 191 12.00 0.41 0.68
C VAL A 191 12.56 -0.89 0.10
N VAL A 192 13.35 -1.63 0.89
CA VAL A 192 13.92 -2.92 0.44
C VAL A 192 12.81 -3.93 0.19
N LEU A 193 11.80 -3.97 1.06
CA LEU A 193 10.65 -4.85 0.90
C LEU A 193 9.84 -4.51 -0.37
N ALA A 194 9.59 -3.22 -0.62
CA ALA A 194 8.89 -2.77 -1.83
C ALA A 194 9.64 -3.09 -3.13
N LEU A 195 10.98 -3.09 -3.10
CA LEU A 195 11.81 -3.44 -4.26
C LEU A 195 11.99 -4.95 -4.47
N PHE A 196 11.66 -5.75 -3.46
CA PHE A 196 11.71 -7.21 -3.53
C PHE A 196 10.41 -7.79 -4.13
N LEU A 197 9.26 -7.19 -3.87
CA LEU A 197 7.94 -7.64 -4.32
C LEU A 197 7.65 -7.24 -5.75
#